data_0e5d0b319517bd43573d926c973b66c0
#
_entry.id   0e5d0b319517bd43573d926c973b66c0
#
_cell.length_a   1.000
_cell.length_b   1.000
_cell.length_c   1.000
_cell.angle_alpha   90.00
_cell.angle_beta   90.00
_cell.angle_gamma   90.00
#
_symmetry.space_group_name_H-M   'P 1'
#
loop_
_entity.id
_entity.type
_entity.pdbx_description
1 polymer ?
#
loop_
_entity_poly.entity_id
_entity_poly.type
_entity_poly.pdbx_seq_one_letter_code
_entity_poly.pdbx_strand_id
1 'polypeptide(L)' 'MEDIDLAKFTQEEEAILRLTEEIWNRFLALPINHPMEANEMAIKIHDIQRMIISRPGFRLNQEMFNQYGKGNSDKG' A
#
# COMPACT_ATOMS: atom_id res chain seq x y z
N MET A 1 15.10 -7.34 21.24
CA MET A 1 14.43 -7.48 20.21
C MET A 1 14.18 -6.22 19.58
N GLU A 2 14.15 -6.13 18.46
CA GLU A 2 14.03 -4.95 17.91
C GLU A 2 12.65 -4.57 17.84
N ASP A 3 12.41 -3.35 17.84
CA ASP A 3 11.10 -2.87 17.80
C ASP A 3 10.62 -2.80 16.41
N ILE A 4 9.47 -3.27 16.15
CA ILE A 4 8.88 -3.13 14.86
C ILE A 4 8.14 -1.84 14.83
N ASP A 5 8.51 -0.97 13.91
CA ASP A 5 7.85 0.31 13.80
C ASP A 5 6.64 0.13 12.91
N LEU A 6 5.46 0.09 13.49
CA LEU A 6 4.26 -0.15 12.73
C LEU A 6 3.93 0.99 11.76
N ALA A 7 4.51 2.16 11.98
CA ALA A 7 4.27 3.27 11.10
C ALA A 7 5.15 3.25 9.87
N LYS A 8 6.11 2.33 9.80
CA LYS A 8 6.98 2.28 8.67
C LYS A 8 6.61 1.15 7.74
N PHE A 9 7.00 1.29 6.48
CA PHE A 9 6.73 0.24 5.51
C PHE A 9 7.61 -0.96 5.81
N THR A 10 7.07 -2.13 5.59
CA THR A 10 7.88 -3.33 5.66
C THR A 10 8.69 -3.43 4.36
N GLN A 11 9.62 -4.35 4.34
CA GLN A 11 10.43 -4.55 3.18
C GLN A 11 9.58 -4.97 2.00
N GLU A 12 8.58 -5.81 2.24
CA GLU A 12 7.70 -6.25 1.19
C GLU A 12 6.85 -5.12 0.65
N GLU A 13 6.37 -4.25 1.54
CA GLU A 13 5.58 -3.13 1.10
C GLU A 13 6.39 -2.18 0.24
N GLU A 14 7.64 -1.93 0.64
CA GLU A 14 8.48 -1.08 -0.16
C GLU A 14 8.78 -1.73 -1.50
N ALA A 15 8.93 -3.04 -1.53
CA ALA A 15 9.18 -3.74 -2.77
C ALA A 15 7.99 -3.59 -3.72
N ILE A 16 6.78 -3.69 -3.19
CA ILE A 16 5.59 -3.52 -4.02
C ILE A 16 5.55 -2.11 -4.60
N LEU A 17 5.83 -1.11 -3.77
CA LEU A 17 5.83 0.26 -4.26
C LEU A 17 6.87 0.44 -5.37
N ARG A 18 8.03 -0.18 -5.21
CA ARG A 18 9.06 -0.06 -6.20
C ARG A 18 8.63 -0.75 -7.49
N LEU A 19 7.95 -1.89 -7.36
CA LEU A 19 7.48 -2.58 -8.53
C LEU A 19 6.43 -1.80 -9.31
N THR A 20 5.62 -1.00 -8.61
CA THR A 20 4.63 -0.19 -9.33
C THR A 20 5.32 0.86 -10.18
N GLU A 21 6.46 1.38 -9.71
CA GLU A 21 7.20 2.33 -10.52
C GLU A 21 7.78 1.61 -11.72
N GLU A 22 8.23 0.40 -11.57
CA GLU A 22 8.79 -0.34 -12.66
C GLU A 22 7.70 -0.68 -13.67
N ILE A 23 6.51 -1.02 -13.22
CA ILE A 23 5.40 -1.28 -14.11
C ILE A 23 5.13 -0.05 -14.97
N TRP A 24 5.11 1.12 -14.35
CA TRP A 24 4.85 2.34 -15.09
C TRP A 24 5.92 2.59 -16.14
N ASN A 25 7.20 2.41 -15.77
CA ASN A 25 8.28 2.63 -16.70
C ASN A 25 8.22 1.64 -17.85
N ARG A 26 7.87 0.41 -17.58
CA ARG A 26 7.77 -0.57 -18.64
C ARG A 26 6.57 -0.29 -19.53
N PHE A 27 5.50 0.20 -18.93
CA PHE A 27 4.34 0.55 -19.71
C PHE A 27 4.67 1.69 -20.68
N LEU A 28 5.42 2.68 -20.20
CA LEU A 28 5.78 3.79 -21.05
C LEU A 28 6.72 3.37 -22.19
N ALA A 29 7.40 2.27 -22.03
CA ALA A 29 8.28 1.78 -23.06
C ALA A 29 7.57 0.98 -24.13
N LEU A 30 6.28 0.73 -23.98
CA LEU A 30 5.54 0.01 -24.99
C LEU A 30 5.46 0.87 -26.25
N PRO A 31 5.53 0.23 -27.40
CA PRO A 31 5.65 0.99 -28.63
C PRO A 31 4.46 1.86 -28.98
N ILE A 32 3.27 1.47 -28.58
CA ILE A 32 2.10 2.25 -28.91
C ILE A 32 1.28 2.39 -27.68
N ASN A 33 1.10 3.62 -27.23
CA ASN A 33 0.31 3.89 -26.06
C ASN A 33 -0.81 4.82 -26.42
N HIS A 34 -2.02 4.40 -26.17
CA HIS A 34 -3.17 5.26 -26.35
C HIS A 34 -3.26 6.18 -25.13
N PRO A 35 -3.58 7.47 -25.31
CA PRO A 35 -3.65 8.37 -24.17
C PRO A 35 -4.60 7.92 -23.11
N MET A 36 -5.73 7.35 -23.47
CA MET A 36 -6.67 6.89 -22.47
C MET A 36 -6.14 5.67 -21.73
N GLU A 37 -5.36 4.84 -22.43
CA GLU A 37 -4.78 3.69 -21.79
C GLU A 37 -3.74 4.13 -20.78
N ALA A 38 -2.95 5.12 -21.10
CA ALA A 38 -1.95 5.62 -20.19
C ALA A 38 -2.61 6.18 -18.93
N ASN A 39 -3.69 6.91 -19.13
CA ASN A 39 -4.39 7.48 -17.99
C ASN A 39 -4.97 6.39 -17.11
N GLU A 40 -5.52 5.36 -17.72
CA GLU A 40 -6.08 4.28 -16.96
C GLU A 40 -5.01 3.52 -16.20
N MET A 41 -3.86 3.29 -16.83
CA MET A 41 -2.76 2.60 -16.17
C MET A 41 -2.29 3.42 -14.98
N ALA A 42 -2.17 4.73 -15.13
CA ALA A 42 -1.74 5.60 -14.06
C ALA A 42 -2.71 5.52 -12.88
N ILE A 43 -4.00 5.50 -13.16
CA ILE A 43 -5.00 5.44 -12.12
C ILE A 43 -4.89 4.12 -11.36
N LYS A 44 -4.71 3.02 -12.08
CA LYS A 44 -4.64 1.72 -11.43
C LYS A 44 -3.37 1.57 -10.61
N ILE A 45 -2.27 2.09 -11.11
CA ILE A 45 -1.04 2.04 -10.36
C ILE A 45 -1.18 2.90 -9.11
N HIS A 46 -1.80 4.06 -9.25
CA HIS A 46 -1.99 4.95 -8.12
C HIS A 46 -2.87 4.29 -7.07
N ASP A 47 -3.87 3.54 -7.48
CA ASP A 47 -4.73 2.83 -6.55
C ASP A 47 -3.94 1.79 -5.77
N ILE A 48 -3.05 1.07 -6.45
CA ILE A 48 -2.22 0.10 -5.77
C ILE A 48 -1.31 0.79 -4.79
N GLN A 49 -0.68 1.88 -5.20
CA GLN A 49 0.22 2.62 -4.33
C GLN A 49 -0.51 3.13 -3.11
N ARG A 50 -1.71 3.65 -3.31
CA ARG A 50 -2.48 4.17 -2.20
C ARG A 50 -2.84 3.07 -1.22
N MET A 51 -3.14 1.90 -1.73
CA MET A 51 -3.48 0.78 -0.88
C MET A 51 -2.27 0.41 -0.01
N ILE A 52 -1.08 0.38 -0.60
CA ILE A 52 0.11 0.04 0.15
C ILE A 52 0.50 1.15 1.12
N ILE A 53 0.38 2.41 0.67
CA ILE A 53 0.75 3.54 1.51
C ILE A 53 -0.12 3.62 2.75
N SER A 54 -1.36 3.16 2.66
CA SER A 54 -2.24 3.25 3.80
C SER A 54 -2.03 2.12 4.80
N ARG A 55 -1.23 1.11 4.45
CA ARG A 55 -1.09 -0.04 5.33
C ARG A 55 -0.46 0.28 6.68
N PRO A 56 0.58 1.11 6.76
CA PRO A 56 1.12 1.41 8.07
C PRO A 56 0.09 2.05 9.00
N GLY A 57 -0.70 2.98 8.47
CA GLY A 57 -1.74 3.61 9.27
C GLY A 57 -2.79 2.60 9.69
N PHE A 58 -3.14 1.68 8.80
CA PHE A 58 -4.13 0.68 9.13
C PHE A 58 -3.59 -0.23 10.22
N ARG A 59 -2.31 -0.60 10.17
CA ARG A 59 -1.71 -1.43 11.21
C ARG A 59 -1.73 -0.73 12.56
N LEU A 60 -1.45 0.57 12.58
CA LEU A 60 -1.49 1.31 13.81
C LEU A 60 -2.90 1.35 14.38
N ASN A 61 -3.88 1.56 13.52
CA ASN A 61 -5.25 1.57 13.98
C ASN A 61 -5.67 0.21 14.51
N GLN A 62 -5.21 -0.84 13.85
CA GLN A 62 -5.53 -2.18 14.29
C GLN A 62 -4.93 -2.44 15.66
N GLU A 63 -3.70 -2.00 15.86
CA GLU A 63 -3.06 -2.20 17.15
C GLU A 63 -3.77 -1.43 18.22
N MET A 64 -4.14 -0.20 17.97
CA MET A 64 -4.85 0.58 18.94
C MET A 64 -6.20 -0.01 19.23
N PHE A 65 -6.88 -0.50 18.20
CA PHE A 65 -8.16 -1.11 18.40
C PHE A 65 -8.01 -2.36 19.25
N ASN A 66 -6.97 -3.14 19.03
CA ASN A 66 -6.77 -4.33 19.84
C ASN A 66 -6.52 -3.97 21.30
N GLN A 67 -5.83 -2.88 21.54
CA GLN A 67 -5.54 -2.49 22.89
C GLN A 67 -6.75 -1.96 23.61
N TYR A 68 -7.52 -1.11 22.99
CA TYR A 68 -8.64 -0.50 23.65
C TYR A 68 -9.92 -1.28 23.49
N GLY A 69 -10.08 -1.94 22.37
CA GLY A 69 -11.31 -2.63 22.11
C GLY A 69 -11.34 -4.02 22.62
N LYS A 70 -10.18 -4.53 23.05
CA LYS A 70 -10.16 -5.87 23.49
C LYS A 70 -11.13 -6.12 24.59
N GLY A 71 -11.16 -5.29 25.53
CA GLY A 71 -12.05 -5.46 26.63
C GLY A 71 -13.48 -5.40 26.21
N ASN A 72 -13.74 -4.58 25.23
CA ASN A 72 -15.10 -4.46 24.79
C ASN A 72 -15.52 -5.59 23.95
N SER A 73 -14.64 -6.07 23.13
CA SER A 73 -15.06 -7.08 22.24
C SER A 73 -15.32 -8.35 22.93
N ASP A 74 -14.76 -8.50 24.09
CA ASP A 74 -15.00 -9.63 24.79
C ASP A 74 -16.36 -9.85 25.05
N LYS A 75 -17.02 -8.90 25.40
CA LYS A 75 -18.25 -9.08 25.71
C LYS A 75 -18.95 -9.37 24.61
N GLY A 76 -18.45 -9.18 23.63
CA GLY A 76 -18.98 -9.65 22.41
C GLY A 76 -20.25 -9.86 22.32
#